data_f9d9919239e4bb8658e76ee09ebbc693
#
_entry.id   f9d9919239e4bb8658e76ee09ebbc693
#
_cell.length_a   1.000
_cell.length_b   1.000
_cell.length_c   1.000
_cell.angle_alpha   90.00
_cell.angle_beta   90.00
_cell.angle_gamma   90.00
#
_symmetry.space_group_name_H-M   'P 1'
#
loop_
_entity.id
_entity.type
_entity.pdbx_description
1 polymer ?
#
loop_
_entity_poly.entity_id
_entity_poly.type
_entity_poly.pdbx_seq_one_letter_code
_entity_poly.pdbx_strand_id
1 'polypeptide(L)'
;MFRFLTAGESHGQCLTALVEGIPAGLKINLDEINRQMARRQKGYGRGGRMSIETDKVDILSGVRFGETMGDPITLRVVNKDWENWTDRMSVMGTPTWTKVTAARPGHADYVGIKKYNREDIRDILERSSARETAARVAAGAVARQFLEACGIKIVSHVINIGGVKANTDNIDYANLQPNDSDLNCNDAQAEAKMREAIRDAGQAGDTLGGTFEVVVQNMPIGVGSHIQWDKRLDMQLAGAMMSIQAIKGVEIGDGFDYANHPGSQLHDEMFYNEDKTVYRKTNHAGGIEGGMSNGEPIIVRACMKPIPTLMTPLHSIDIESKQEVLACKERSDVCAVQAASVVGEAMIALAITKAMIDKFGSDCMVDVLQNLQTYNERIKG
;
A
#
# COMPACT_ATOMS: atom_id res chain seq x y z
N MET A 1 10.39 -18.27 7.17
CA MET A 1 10.16 -16.82 7.55
C MET A 1 9.87 -16.04 6.28
N PHE A 2 8.74 -15.33 6.21
CA PHE A 2 8.40 -14.47 5.07
C PHE A 2 8.99 -13.07 5.24
N ARG A 3 9.64 -12.53 4.20
CA ARG A 3 10.12 -11.15 4.13
C ARG A 3 10.22 -10.67 2.69
N PHE A 4 10.28 -9.35 2.52
CA PHE A 4 10.58 -8.74 1.22
C PHE A 4 11.52 -7.56 1.39
N LEU A 5 12.28 -7.26 0.33
CA LEU A 5 13.15 -6.10 0.20
C LEU A 5 12.84 -5.43 -1.13
N THR A 6 13.02 -4.11 -1.17
CA THR A 6 12.93 -3.33 -2.41
C THR A 6 14.22 -2.53 -2.61
N ALA A 7 14.63 -2.35 -3.84
CA ALA A 7 15.80 -1.55 -4.22
C ALA A 7 15.50 -0.75 -5.50
N GLY A 8 16.38 0.20 -5.81
CA GLY A 8 16.30 1.05 -6.98
C GLY A 8 15.84 2.47 -6.66
N GLU A 9 16.12 3.38 -7.58
CA GLU A 9 15.86 4.81 -7.52
C GLU A 9 14.79 5.21 -8.52
N SER A 10 14.16 6.37 -8.29
CA SER A 10 13.05 6.87 -9.11
C SER A 10 13.44 7.03 -10.59
N HIS A 11 14.67 7.48 -10.85
CA HIS A 11 15.23 7.68 -12.19
C HIS A 11 16.45 6.78 -12.45
N GLY A 12 16.65 5.71 -11.65
CA GLY A 12 17.63 4.65 -11.91
C GLY A 12 17.14 3.69 -13.00
N GLN A 13 17.94 2.69 -13.35
CA GLN A 13 17.65 1.73 -14.43
C GLN A 13 16.35 0.97 -14.22
N CYS A 14 16.09 0.54 -13.00
CA CYS A 14 14.92 -0.23 -12.64
C CYS A 14 14.66 -0.16 -11.14
N LEU A 15 13.46 -0.62 -10.76
CA LEU A 15 13.16 -1.00 -9.38
C LEU A 15 13.20 -2.52 -9.29
N THR A 16 13.62 -3.04 -8.15
CA THR A 16 13.63 -4.46 -7.87
C THR A 16 12.91 -4.76 -6.55
N ALA A 17 12.29 -5.93 -6.48
CA ALA A 17 11.82 -6.50 -5.23
C ALA A 17 12.37 -7.92 -5.10
N LEU A 18 12.78 -8.28 -3.90
CA LEU A 18 13.14 -9.65 -3.52
C LEU A 18 12.10 -10.13 -2.50
N VAL A 19 11.41 -11.23 -2.81
CA VAL A 19 10.41 -11.86 -1.93
C VAL A 19 10.90 -13.23 -1.53
N GLU A 20 10.99 -13.49 -0.24
CA GLU A 20 11.47 -14.74 0.34
C GLU A 20 10.41 -15.37 1.23
N GLY A 21 10.30 -16.70 1.19
CA GLY A 21 9.42 -17.49 2.04
C GLY A 21 8.01 -17.69 1.48
N ILE A 22 7.80 -17.50 0.18
CA ILE A 22 6.60 -17.99 -0.52
C ILE A 22 6.72 -19.52 -0.68
N PRO A 23 5.69 -20.29 -0.32
CA PRO A 23 5.72 -21.75 -0.45
C PRO A 23 5.94 -22.21 -1.89
N ALA A 24 6.64 -23.35 -2.07
CA ALA A 24 6.74 -24.00 -3.37
C ALA A 24 5.36 -24.48 -3.87
N GLY A 25 5.15 -24.49 -5.18
CA GLY A 25 3.92 -24.96 -5.81
C GLY A 25 2.79 -23.93 -5.86
N LEU A 26 3.04 -22.65 -5.50
CA LEU A 26 2.09 -21.57 -5.79
C LEU A 26 2.09 -21.26 -7.29
N LYS A 27 0.92 -21.31 -7.91
CA LYS A 27 0.75 -20.88 -9.31
C LYS A 27 0.81 -19.37 -9.41
N ILE A 28 1.69 -18.87 -10.26
CA ILE A 28 1.87 -17.45 -10.53
C ILE A 28 1.24 -17.08 -11.86
N ASN A 29 0.33 -16.12 -11.82
CA ASN A 29 -0.23 -15.47 -13.00
C ASN A 29 0.44 -14.08 -13.17
N LEU A 30 1.32 -13.96 -14.17
CA LEU A 30 2.03 -12.71 -14.46
C LEU A 30 1.09 -11.60 -14.96
N ASP A 31 0.01 -11.95 -15.68
CA ASP A 31 -0.96 -10.96 -16.14
C ASP A 31 -1.70 -10.32 -14.96
N GLU A 32 -1.98 -11.10 -13.91
CA GLU A 32 -2.56 -10.56 -12.67
C GLU A 32 -1.59 -9.61 -11.96
N ILE A 33 -0.30 -9.94 -11.89
CA ILE A 33 0.72 -9.01 -11.36
C ILE A 33 0.72 -7.72 -12.16
N ASN A 34 0.75 -7.80 -13.49
CA ASN A 34 0.74 -6.63 -14.37
C ASN A 34 -0.58 -5.84 -14.28
N ARG A 35 -1.71 -6.51 -14.02
CA ARG A 35 -3.00 -5.84 -13.76
C ARG A 35 -2.92 -4.98 -12.49
N GLN A 36 -2.31 -5.47 -11.40
CA GLN A 36 -2.11 -4.67 -10.18
C GLN A 36 -1.18 -3.48 -10.43
N MET A 37 -0.12 -3.67 -11.22
CA MET A 37 0.76 -2.57 -11.64
C MET A 37 0.00 -1.49 -12.41
N ALA A 38 -0.84 -1.89 -13.35
CA ALA A 38 -1.69 -0.97 -14.12
C ALA A 38 -2.70 -0.23 -13.24
N ARG A 39 -3.33 -0.92 -12.26
CA ARG A 39 -4.23 -0.29 -11.27
C ARG A 39 -3.53 0.82 -10.48
N ARG A 40 -2.28 0.59 -10.03
CA ARG A 40 -1.48 1.61 -9.34
C ARG A 40 -1.22 2.84 -10.20
N GLN A 41 -1.11 2.68 -11.51
CA GLN A 41 -0.84 3.79 -12.44
C GLN A 41 -2.09 4.58 -12.84
N LYS A 42 -3.29 4.03 -12.68
CA LYS A 42 -4.56 4.74 -12.91
C LYS A 42 -4.75 5.87 -11.89
N GLY A 43 -5.69 6.75 -12.16
CA GLY A 43 -6.16 7.79 -11.24
C GLY A 43 -6.33 9.13 -11.95
N TYR A 44 -7.39 9.86 -11.56
CA TYR A 44 -7.59 11.25 -11.97
C TYR A 44 -6.66 12.17 -11.17
N GLY A 45 -6.09 13.18 -11.83
CA GLY A 45 -5.13 14.10 -11.19
C GLY A 45 -3.67 13.59 -11.18
N ARG A 46 -3.38 12.52 -11.94
CA ARG A 46 -2.03 11.98 -12.08
C ARG A 46 -1.19 12.84 -13.03
N GLY A 47 0.10 13.02 -12.69
CA GLY A 47 1.05 13.79 -13.49
C GLY A 47 1.47 13.08 -14.79
N GLY A 48 2.08 13.84 -15.70
CA GLY A 48 2.49 13.37 -17.05
C GLY A 48 3.47 12.20 -17.07
N ARG A 49 4.15 11.87 -15.96
CA ARG A 49 5.03 10.69 -15.88
C ARG A 49 4.26 9.38 -16.07
N MET A 50 2.99 9.33 -15.66
CA MET A 50 2.17 8.14 -15.82
C MET A 50 1.85 7.77 -17.28
N SER A 51 1.98 8.73 -18.21
CA SER A 51 1.87 8.46 -19.64
C SER A 51 3.15 7.86 -20.26
N ILE A 52 4.30 8.05 -19.61
CA ILE A 52 5.60 7.54 -20.07
C ILE A 52 5.82 6.11 -19.56
N GLU A 53 5.57 5.91 -18.26
CA GLU A 53 5.77 4.63 -17.60
C GLU A 53 4.58 3.70 -17.82
N THR A 54 4.82 2.54 -18.43
CA THR A 54 3.87 1.42 -18.47
C THR A 54 4.53 0.28 -17.71
N ASP A 55 4.29 0.24 -16.40
CA ASP A 55 4.94 -0.70 -15.52
C ASP A 55 4.56 -2.14 -15.88
N LYS A 56 5.58 -2.94 -16.17
CA LYS A 56 5.48 -4.39 -16.29
C LYS A 56 6.55 -5.03 -15.43
N VAL A 57 6.25 -6.22 -14.95
CA VAL A 57 7.14 -6.98 -14.08
C VAL A 57 7.82 -8.09 -14.87
N ASP A 58 9.16 -8.15 -14.76
CA ASP A 58 9.93 -9.32 -15.12
C ASP A 58 10.19 -10.15 -13.86
N ILE A 59 9.94 -11.45 -13.92
CA ILE A 59 10.33 -12.41 -12.88
C ILE A 59 11.68 -13.00 -13.25
N LEU A 60 12.70 -12.76 -12.42
CA LEU A 60 14.09 -13.16 -12.72
C LEU A 60 14.53 -14.45 -12.02
N SER A 61 13.84 -14.85 -10.93
CA SER A 61 14.14 -16.06 -10.15
C SER A 61 12.93 -16.52 -9.35
N GLY A 62 13.01 -17.72 -8.77
CA GLY A 62 12.04 -18.27 -7.82
C GLY A 62 10.75 -18.86 -8.44
N VAL A 63 10.57 -18.74 -9.75
CA VAL A 63 9.42 -19.28 -10.48
C VAL A 63 9.88 -20.06 -11.71
N ARG A 64 9.32 -21.26 -11.92
CA ARG A 64 9.59 -22.09 -13.08
C ARG A 64 8.29 -22.67 -13.63
N PHE A 65 8.06 -22.51 -14.94
CA PHE A 65 6.82 -22.93 -15.61
C PHE A 65 5.53 -22.45 -14.94
N GLY A 66 5.57 -21.21 -14.38
CA GLY A 66 4.42 -20.61 -13.72
C GLY A 66 4.19 -21.07 -12.27
N GLU A 67 5.11 -21.83 -11.66
CA GLU A 67 5.01 -22.25 -10.26
C GLU A 67 6.24 -21.83 -9.45
N THR A 68 6.03 -21.46 -8.20
CA THR A 68 7.11 -21.12 -7.24
C THR A 68 7.87 -22.38 -6.85
N MET A 69 9.17 -22.23 -6.60
CA MET A 69 10.07 -23.32 -6.22
C MET A 69 10.45 -23.31 -4.73
N GLY A 70 9.96 -22.31 -3.94
CA GLY A 70 10.42 -22.07 -2.58
C GLY A 70 11.67 -21.17 -2.49
N ASP A 71 12.28 -20.86 -3.62
CA ASP A 71 13.44 -19.97 -3.72
C ASP A 71 13.04 -18.50 -3.61
N PRO A 72 13.97 -17.58 -3.31
CA PRO A 72 13.71 -16.16 -3.38
C PRO A 72 13.25 -15.72 -4.78
N ILE A 73 12.13 -15.01 -4.84
CA ILE A 73 11.55 -14.47 -6.06
C ILE A 73 12.10 -13.06 -6.28
N THR A 74 12.82 -12.86 -7.39
CA THR A 74 13.32 -11.54 -7.80
C THR A 74 12.40 -10.97 -8.87
N LEU A 75 11.86 -9.78 -8.60
CA LEU A 75 11.00 -9.02 -9.50
C LEU A 75 11.72 -7.75 -9.96
N ARG A 76 11.62 -7.42 -11.23
CA ARG A 76 12.16 -6.20 -11.82
C ARG A 76 11.07 -5.38 -12.51
N VAL A 77 11.10 -4.07 -12.29
CA VAL A 77 10.29 -3.07 -12.99
C VAL A 77 11.22 -2.08 -13.65
N VAL A 78 11.31 -2.09 -14.97
CA VAL A 78 12.21 -1.19 -15.72
C VAL A 78 11.66 0.24 -15.67
N ASN A 79 12.54 1.22 -15.45
CA ASN A 79 12.21 2.63 -15.57
C ASN A 79 12.46 3.09 -17.02
N LYS A 80 11.42 3.40 -17.77
CA LYS A 80 11.55 3.87 -19.15
C LYS A 80 12.22 5.24 -19.27
N ASP A 81 12.03 6.09 -18.26
CA ASP A 81 12.66 7.42 -18.22
C ASP A 81 14.19 7.37 -17.98
N TRP A 82 14.74 6.20 -17.64
CA TRP A 82 16.19 6.01 -17.40
C TRP A 82 17.07 6.53 -18.54
N GLU A 83 16.67 6.36 -19.79
CA GLU A 83 17.42 6.81 -20.95
C GLU A 83 17.75 8.32 -20.92
N ASN A 84 16.89 9.13 -20.28
CA ASN A 84 17.07 10.56 -20.09
C ASN A 84 17.91 10.91 -18.85
N TRP A 85 18.30 9.92 -18.05
CA TRP A 85 18.96 10.12 -16.74
C TRP A 85 20.31 9.44 -16.61
N THR A 86 20.80 8.78 -17.63
CA THR A 86 22.05 8.00 -17.61
C THR A 86 23.25 8.75 -17.04
N ASP A 87 23.40 10.06 -17.39
CA ASP A 87 24.48 10.88 -16.89
C ASP A 87 24.27 11.35 -15.45
N ARG A 88 23.00 11.64 -15.09
CA ARG A 88 22.64 12.17 -13.76
C ARG A 88 22.57 11.11 -12.68
N MET A 89 22.31 9.86 -13.06
CA MET A 89 22.16 8.72 -12.17
C MET A 89 23.24 7.66 -12.46
N SER A 90 24.35 8.06 -13.05
CA SER A 90 25.48 7.17 -13.30
C SER A 90 26.01 6.56 -12.00
N VAL A 91 26.25 5.25 -12.01
CA VAL A 91 26.83 4.53 -10.86
C VAL A 91 28.28 4.93 -10.60
N MET A 92 29.01 5.33 -11.64
CA MET A 92 30.42 5.67 -11.58
C MET A 92 30.69 7.00 -12.28
N GLY A 93 31.80 7.64 -11.94
CA GLY A 93 32.24 8.89 -12.59
C GLY A 93 32.10 10.12 -11.69
N THR A 94 32.19 11.29 -12.30
CA THR A 94 32.10 12.58 -11.61
C THR A 94 30.83 13.30 -12.04
N PRO A 95 30.05 13.88 -11.11
CA PRO A 95 28.86 14.64 -11.44
C PRO A 95 29.16 15.82 -12.38
N THR A 96 28.36 15.99 -13.43
CA THR A 96 28.51 17.05 -14.44
C THR A 96 27.35 18.05 -14.44
N TRP A 97 26.41 17.92 -13.52
CA TRP A 97 25.22 18.78 -13.41
C TRP A 97 25.17 19.54 -12.09
N THR A 98 24.29 20.52 -12.02
CA THR A 98 24.04 21.33 -10.82
C THR A 98 23.30 20.50 -9.77
N LYS A 99 23.78 20.53 -8.50
CA LYS A 99 23.13 19.90 -7.35
C LYS A 99 21.73 20.50 -7.12
N VAL A 100 20.83 19.67 -6.62
CA VAL A 100 19.55 20.14 -6.08
C VAL A 100 19.75 20.53 -4.63
N THR A 101 19.58 21.80 -4.30
CA THR A 101 19.88 22.36 -2.96
C THR A 101 18.67 22.99 -2.27
N ALA A 102 17.59 23.33 -3.01
CA ALA A 102 16.35 23.86 -2.46
C ALA A 102 15.45 22.72 -1.96
N ALA A 103 15.28 22.59 -0.63
CA ALA A 103 14.49 21.53 -0.02
C ALA A 103 12.98 21.75 -0.19
N ARG A 104 12.19 20.68 -0.22
CA ARG A 104 10.72 20.73 -0.22
C ARG A 104 10.19 20.57 1.20
N PRO A 105 9.39 21.51 1.71
CA PRO A 105 8.68 21.34 2.98
C PRO A 105 7.78 20.10 2.93
N GLY A 106 7.79 19.30 4.01
CA GLY A 106 7.00 18.08 4.09
C GLY A 106 7.55 16.86 3.33
N HIS A 107 8.72 16.99 2.66
CA HIS A 107 9.43 15.88 2.01
C HIS A 107 10.62 15.37 2.85
N ALA A 108 11.24 14.28 2.44
CA ALA A 108 12.43 13.73 3.11
C ALA A 108 13.71 14.54 2.90
N ASP A 109 13.71 15.53 2.01
CA ASP A 109 14.86 16.25 1.48
C ASP A 109 15.81 16.73 2.58
N TYR A 110 15.35 17.63 3.45
CA TYR A 110 16.19 18.24 4.48
C TYR A 110 16.64 17.23 5.54
N VAL A 111 15.71 16.42 6.06
CA VAL A 111 16.04 15.47 7.12
C VAL A 111 16.96 14.34 6.62
N GLY A 112 16.78 13.93 5.35
CA GLY A 112 17.62 12.93 4.73
C GLY A 112 19.04 13.42 4.50
N ILE A 113 19.22 14.65 3.97
CA ILE A 113 20.53 15.31 3.81
C ILE A 113 21.28 15.33 5.15
N LYS A 114 20.60 15.73 6.22
CA LYS A 114 21.21 15.76 7.57
C LYS A 114 21.58 14.38 8.08
N LYS A 115 20.69 13.41 7.89
CA LYS A 115 20.92 12.03 8.36
C LYS A 115 22.10 11.36 7.67
N TYR A 116 22.18 11.49 6.34
CA TYR A 116 23.15 10.76 5.53
C TYR A 116 24.38 11.59 5.16
N ASN A 117 24.51 12.80 5.67
CA ASN A 117 25.60 13.75 5.38
C ASN A 117 25.85 13.90 3.87
N ARG A 118 24.76 14.22 3.13
CA ARG A 118 24.82 14.44 1.69
C ARG A 118 24.69 15.93 1.38
N GLU A 119 25.12 16.33 0.18
CA GLU A 119 25.11 17.73 -0.29
C GLU A 119 24.16 17.94 -1.46
N ASP A 120 23.74 16.88 -2.15
CA ASP A 120 22.76 16.92 -3.23
C ASP A 120 21.47 16.24 -2.74
N ILE A 121 20.36 17.00 -2.72
CA ILE A 121 19.03 16.49 -2.35
C ILE A 121 18.60 15.33 -3.26
N ARG A 122 19.16 15.23 -4.47
CA ARG A 122 18.93 14.12 -5.40
C ARG A 122 19.20 12.77 -4.74
N ASP A 123 20.26 12.66 -3.95
CA ASP A 123 20.64 11.43 -3.24
C ASP A 123 19.55 10.91 -2.27
N ILE A 124 18.67 11.81 -1.83
CA ILE A 124 17.58 11.50 -0.92
C ILE A 124 16.26 11.30 -1.67
N LEU A 125 15.94 12.21 -2.59
CA LEU A 125 14.64 12.24 -3.23
C LEU A 125 14.40 11.03 -4.15
N GLU A 126 15.45 10.48 -4.75
CA GLU A 126 15.34 9.34 -5.66
C GLU A 126 14.74 8.11 -4.98
N ARG A 127 15.22 7.78 -3.78
CA ARG A 127 14.72 6.63 -3.02
C ARG A 127 13.46 6.95 -2.21
N SER A 128 13.26 8.18 -1.78
CA SER A 128 12.06 8.61 -1.04
C SER A 128 10.83 8.85 -1.93
N SER A 129 11.02 8.82 -3.23
CA SER A 129 9.95 8.95 -4.23
C SER A 129 8.92 7.83 -4.13
N ALA A 130 7.63 8.16 -4.32
CA ALA A 130 6.55 7.18 -4.41
C ALA A 130 6.70 6.20 -5.60
N ARG A 131 7.65 6.43 -6.52
CA ARG A 131 8.01 5.47 -7.57
C ARG A 131 8.41 4.11 -7.01
N GLU A 132 9.06 4.09 -5.83
CA GLU A 132 9.45 2.87 -5.11
C GLU A 132 8.27 1.93 -4.85
N THR A 133 7.06 2.47 -4.69
CA THR A 133 5.85 1.66 -4.46
C THR A 133 5.51 0.71 -5.61
N ALA A 134 6.05 0.92 -6.83
CA ALA A 134 5.89 -0.05 -7.91
C ALA A 134 6.50 -1.42 -7.55
N ALA A 135 7.69 -1.44 -6.91
CA ALA A 135 8.29 -2.67 -6.42
C ALA A 135 7.48 -3.31 -5.28
N ARG A 136 6.85 -2.49 -4.39
CA ARG A 136 5.94 -3.02 -3.34
C ARG A 136 4.70 -3.65 -3.93
N VAL A 137 4.09 -3.02 -4.96
CA VAL A 137 2.91 -3.58 -5.63
C VAL A 137 3.26 -4.86 -6.36
N ALA A 138 4.43 -4.95 -7.01
CA ALA A 138 4.89 -6.18 -7.63
C ALA A 138 5.02 -7.33 -6.60
N ALA A 139 5.69 -7.08 -5.47
CA ALA A 139 5.82 -8.04 -4.36
C ALA A 139 4.45 -8.40 -3.75
N GLY A 140 3.62 -7.39 -3.51
CA GLY A 140 2.26 -7.57 -2.97
C GLY A 140 1.34 -8.36 -3.89
N ALA A 141 1.51 -8.25 -5.21
CA ALA A 141 0.74 -9.04 -6.17
C ALA A 141 1.09 -10.54 -6.13
N VAL A 142 2.34 -10.90 -5.81
CA VAL A 142 2.71 -12.29 -5.53
C VAL A 142 2.07 -12.77 -4.22
N ALA A 143 2.18 -11.98 -3.16
CA ALA A 143 1.55 -12.26 -1.86
C ALA A 143 0.03 -12.41 -1.98
N ARG A 144 -0.62 -11.57 -2.78
CA ARG A 144 -2.05 -11.63 -3.07
C ARG A 144 -2.47 -12.97 -3.68
N GLN A 145 -1.72 -13.50 -4.64
CA GLN A 145 -2.02 -14.81 -5.25
C GLN A 145 -1.90 -15.96 -4.24
N PHE A 146 -0.94 -15.88 -3.30
CA PHE A 146 -0.87 -16.81 -2.18
C PHE A 146 -2.14 -16.74 -1.31
N LEU A 147 -2.59 -15.53 -0.97
CA LEU A 147 -3.80 -15.33 -0.16
C LEU A 147 -5.07 -15.79 -0.89
N GLU A 148 -5.17 -15.52 -2.19
CA GLU A 148 -6.28 -15.98 -3.03
C GLU A 148 -6.35 -17.53 -3.10
N ALA A 149 -5.19 -18.20 -3.16
CA ALA A 149 -5.12 -19.65 -3.06
C ALA A 149 -5.60 -20.18 -1.69
N CYS A 150 -5.48 -19.36 -0.64
CA CYS A 150 -6.02 -19.63 0.69
C CYS A 150 -7.51 -19.19 0.86
N GLY A 151 -8.15 -18.67 -0.20
CA GLY A 151 -9.54 -18.19 -0.15
C GLY A 151 -9.72 -16.76 0.36
N ILE A 152 -8.63 -16.04 0.67
CA ILE A 152 -8.64 -14.67 1.22
C ILE A 152 -8.62 -13.67 0.06
N LYS A 153 -9.47 -12.63 0.13
CA LYS A 153 -9.54 -11.56 -0.87
C LYS A 153 -9.20 -10.21 -0.24
N ILE A 154 -8.60 -9.32 -1.02
CA ILE A 154 -8.26 -7.96 -0.60
C ILE A 154 -8.81 -6.98 -1.63
N VAL A 155 -9.53 -5.97 -1.14
CA VAL A 155 -10.15 -4.92 -1.96
C VAL A 155 -9.90 -3.58 -1.28
N SER A 156 -9.80 -2.50 -2.03
CA SER A 156 -9.76 -1.15 -1.48
C SER A 156 -10.78 -0.23 -2.14
N HIS A 157 -11.13 0.84 -1.45
CA HIS A 157 -11.88 1.94 -2.01
C HIS A 157 -11.50 3.26 -1.34
N VAL A 158 -11.68 4.36 -2.10
CA VAL A 158 -11.42 5.72 -1.61
C VAL A 158 -12.69 6.27 -0.99
N ILE A 159 -12.56 6.83 0.22
CA ILE A 159 -13.68 7.36 1.00
C ILE A 159 -13.63 8.88 1.22
N ASN A 160 -12.51 9.53 0.91
CA ASN A 160 -12.39 10.99 1.01
C ASN A 160 -11.25 11.50 0.13
N ILE A 161 -11.47 12.59 -0.62
CA ILE A 161 -10.43 13.38 -1.27
C ILE A 161 -10.74 14.86 -1.05
N GLY A 162 -9.76 15.62 -0.51
CA GLY A 162 -9.88 17.07 -0.36
C GLY A 162 -11.04 17.52 0.52
N GLY A 163 -11.49 16.69 1.47
CA GLY A 163 -12.65 16.97 2.33
C GLY A 163 -13.98 16.50 1.77
N VAL A 164 -14.03 16.05 0.51
CA VAL A 164 -15.24 15.45 -0.07
C VAL A 164 -15.32 13.99 0.37
N LYS A 165 -16.31 13.64 1.17
CA LYS A 165 -16.50 12.30 1.73
C LYS A 165 -17.52 11.50 0.90
N ALA A 166 -17.21 10.24 0.66
CA ALA A 166 -18.15 9.24 0.15
C ALA A 166 -19.06 8.76 1.28
N ASN A 167 -20.28 8.34 0.95
CA ASN A 167 -21.15 7.66 1.89
C ASN A 167 -20.70 6.20 2.04
N THR A 168 -20.43 5.80 3.27
CA THR A 168 -19.99 4.44 3.64
C THR A 168 -21.01 3.69 4.49
N ASP A 169 -22.16 4.28 4.82
CA ASP A 169 -23.14 3.76 5.81
C ASP A 169 -23.72 2.38 5.44
N ASN A 170 -23.76 2.01 4.17
CA ASN A 170 -24.38 0.77 3.71
C ASN A 170 -23.45 -0.10 2.89
N ILE A 171 -22.14 -0.03 3.13
CA ILE A 171 -21.18 -0.87 2.42
C ILE A 171 -21.22 -2.29 2.99
N ASP A 172 -21.52 -3.25 2.13
CA ASP A 172 -21.33 -4.67 2.45
C ASP A 172 -19.84 -5.03 2.30
N TYR A 173 -19.08 -4.86 3.38
CA TYR A 173 -17.65 -5.14 3.39
C TYR A 173 -17.31 -6.62 3.12
N ALA A 174 -18.22 -7.54 3.45
CA ALA A 174 -18.02 -8.97 3.19
C ALA A 174 -18.06 -9.31 1.69
N ASN A 175 -18.80 -8.54 0.91
CA ASN A 175 -18.99 -8.74 -0.53
C ASN A 175 -18.49 -7.57 -1.38
N LEU A 176 -17.71 -6.65 -0.81
CA LEU A 176 -17.17 -5.51 -1.54
C LEU A 176 -16.34 -6.00 -2.73
N GLN A 177 -16.61 -5.45 -3.93
CA GLN A 177 -15.93 -5.79 -5.16
C GLN A 177 -14.99 -4.65 -5.59
N PRO A 178 -13.92 -4.97 -6.34
CA PRO A 178 -13.07 -3.95 -6.96
C PRO A 178 -13.91 -3.02 -7.83
N ASN A 179 -13.59 -1.74 -7.80
CA ASN A 179 -14.22 -0.70 -8.59
C ASN A 179 -13.30 -0.31 -9.76
N ASP A 180 -13.87 -0.10 -10.95
CA ASP A 180 -13.14 0.31 -12.16
C ASP A 180 -13.05 1.82 -12.34
N SER A 181 -13.59 2.62 -11.40
CA SER A 181 -13.51 4.08 -11.48
C SER A 181 -12.05 4.57 -11.37
N ASP A 182 -11.76 5.72 -11.97
CA ASP A 182 -10.43 6.35 -11.89
C ASP A 182 -10.04 6.79 -10.48
N LEU A 183 -11.02 6.96 -9.58
CA LEU A 183 -10.78 7.34 -8.19
C LEU A 183 -10.96 6.16 -7.23
N ASN A 184 -11.37 4.99 -7.73
CA ASN A 184 -11.65 3.82 -6.89
C ASN A 184 -12.69 4.14 -5.79
N CYS A 185 -13.70 4.95 -6.10
CA CYS A 185 -14.75 5.38 -5.19
C CYS A 185 -16.07 4.67 -5.51
N ASN A 186 -16.74 4.11 -4.50
CA ASN A 186 -18.01 3.39 -4.67
C ASN A 186 -19.24 4.29 -4.63
N ASP A 187 -19.07 5.58 -4.35
CA ASP A 187 -20.13 6.60 -4.37
C ASP A 187 -19.94 7.51 -5.59
N ALA A 188 -20.74 7.31 -6.63
CA ALA A 188 -20.64 8.06 -7.88
C ALA A 188 -20.89 9.57 -7.72
N GLN A 189 -21.73 9.98 -6.75
CA GLN A 189 -21.98 11.41 -6.50
C GLN A 189 -20.79 12.07 -5.79
N ALA A 190 -20.22 11.39 -4.80
CA ALA A 190 -19.01 11.85 -4.15
C ALA A 190 -17.83 11.85 -5.12
N GLU A 191 -17.70 10.83 -5.98
CA GLU A 191 -16.64 10.76 -6.98
C GLU A 191 -16.66 11.97 -7.94
N ALA A 192 -17.82 12.36 -8.43
CA ALA A 192 -17.97 13.54 -9.29
C ALA A 192 -17.45 14.81 -8.59
N LYS A 193 -17.80 15.02 -7.33
CA LYS A 193 -17.31 16.15 -6.52
C LYS A 193 -15.81 16.06 -6.21
N MET A 194 -15.29 14.85 -5.96
CA MET A 194 -13.86 14.63 -5.77
C MET A 194 -13.07 15.01 -7.02
N ARG A 195 -13.59 14.68 -8.23
CA ARG A 195 -12.98 15.10 -9.51
C ARG A 195 -12.94 16.62 -9.66
N GLU A 196 -14.01 17.32 -9.28
CA GLU A 196 -14.05 18.78 -9.28
C GLU A 196 -13.00 19.36 -8.33
N ALA A 197 -12.93 18.87 -7.10
CA ALA A 197 -11.95 19.31 -6.12
C ALA A 197 -10.50 19.12 -6.62
N ILE A 198 -10.19 17.96 -7.24
CA ILE A 198 -8.85 17.70 -7.82
C ILE A 198 -8.56 18.67 -8.97
N ARG A 199 -9.52 18.91 -9.86
CA ARG A 199 -9.35 19.87 -10.97
C ARG A 199 -9.06 21.27 -10.44
N ASP A 200 -9.84 21.73 -9.46
CA ASP A 200 -9.73 23.07 -8.91
C ASP A 200 -8.40 23.27 -8.16
N ALA A 201 -7.96 22.27 -7.40
CA ALA A 201 -6.63 22.24 -6.77
C ALA A 201 -5.51 22.30 -7.82
N GLY A 202 -5.62 21.53 -8.90
CA GLY A 202 -4.64 21.57 -10.00
C GLY A 202 -4.56 22.93 -10.69
N GLN A 203 -5.69 23.62 -10.90
CA GLN A 203 -5.72 24.97 -11.44
C GLN A 203 -5.08 25.99 -10.49
N ALA A 204 -5.22 25.79 -9.18
CA ALA A 204 -4.57 26.62 -8.15
C ALA A 204 -3.07 26.33 -7.98
N GLY A 205 -2.53 25.28 -8.64
CA GLY A 205 -1.15 24.84 -8.46
C GLY A 205 -0.90 24.13 -7.12
N ASP A 206 -1.94 23.55 -6.54
CA ASP A 206 -1.96 22.86 -5.25
C ASP A 206 -2.18 21.36 -5.40
N THR A 207 -2.21 20.62 -4.28
CA THR A 207 -2.37 19.18 -4.22
C THR A 207 -3.38 18.78 -3.15
N LEU A 208 -4.03 17.62 -3.31
CA LEU A 208 -4.99 17.09 -2.35
C LEU A 208 -4.54 15.74 -1.79
N GLY A 209 -4.77 15.57 -0.49
CA GLY A 209 -4.75 14.30 0.21
C GLY A 209 -6.14 13.68 0.31
N GLY A 210 -6.24 12.59 1.04
CA GLY A 210 -7.51 11.92 1.28
C GLY A 210 -7.38 10.66 2.12
N THR A 211 -8.46 9.92 2.18
CA THR A 211 -8.55 8.69 3.00
C THR A 211 -9.11 7.55 2.15
N PHE A 212 -8.56 6.38 2.34
CA PHE A 212 -9.02 5.15 1.70
C PHE A 212 -9.09 4.00 2.70
N GLU A 213 -9.87 2.99 2.39
CA GLU A 213 -9.95 1.75 3.14
C GLU A 213 -9.41 0.58 2.33
N VAL A 214 -8.76 -0.35 3.03
CA VAL A 214 -8.41 -1.68 2.53
C VAL A 214 -9.18 -2.70 3.35
N VAL A 215 -9.93 -3.54 2.66
CA VAL A 215 -10.79 -4.58 3.24
C VAL A 215 -10.21 -5.94 2.92
N VAL A 216 -10.06 -6.78 3.94
CA VAL A 216 -9.67 -8.19 3.79
C VAL A 216 -10.86 -9.06 4.11
N GLN A 217 -11.25 -9.89 3.17
CA GLN A 217 -12.41 -10.77 3.25
C GLN A 217 -11.97 -12.22 3.47
N ASN A 218 -12.82 -13.00 4.14
CA ASN A 218 -12.64 -14.43 4.38
C ASN A 218 -11.39 -14.79 5.20
N MET A 219 -10.99 -13.92 6.14
CA MET A 219 -9.89 -14.25 7.04
C MET A 219 -10.28 -15.39 8.00
N PRO A 220 -9.45 -16.42 8.14
CA PRO A 220 -9.64 -17.42 9.20
C PRO A 220 -9.60 -16.75 10.58
N ILE A 221 -10.42 -17.20 11.51
CA ILE A 221 -10.36 -16.75 12.92
C ILE A 221 -9.00 -17.14 13.52
N GLY A 222 -8.42 -16.26 14.34
CA GLY A 222 -7.23 -16.57 15.14
C GLY A 222 -5.91 -16.49 14.37
N VAL A 223 -5.81 -15.69 13.31
CA VAL A 223 -4.53 -15.29 12.69
C VAL A 223 -3.99 -14.07 13.42
N GLY A 224 -2.70 -14.03 13.73
CA GLY A 224 -2.09 -13.08 14.64
C GLY A 224 -1.98 -13.65 16.06
N SER A 225 -1.74 -12.80 17.05
CA SER A 225 -1.54 -13.25 18.45
C SER A 225 -1.84 -12.15 19.45
N HIS A 226 -2.35 -12.53 20.61
CA HIS A 226 -2.51 -11.63 21.78
C HIS A 226 -1.30 -11.67 22.74
N ILE A 227 -0.35 -12.59 22.49
CA ILE A 227 0.70 -12.93 23.47
C ILE A 227 1.84 -11.90 23.45
N GLN A 228 2.35 -11.55 22.25
CA GLN A 228 3.47 -10.61 22.08
C GLN A 228 3.06 -9.45 21.19
N TRP A 229 3.54 -8.25 21.51
CA TRP A 229 3.18 -7.02 20.80
C TRP A 229 3.49 -7.06 19.30
N ASP A 230 4.64 -7.65 18.91
CA ASP A 230 5.10 -7.77 17.53
C ASP A 230 4.37 -8.87 16.73
N LYS A 231 3.57 -9.71 17.41
CA LYS A 231 2.74 -10.74 16.81
C LYS A 231 1.27 -10.32 16.64
N ARG A 232 0.89 -9.18 17.19
CA ARG A 232 -0.46 -8.63 17.02
C ARG A 232 -0.71 -8.27 15.56
N LEU A 233 -1.84 -8.72 15.01
CA LEU A 233 -2.19 -8.49 13.60
C LEU A 233 -2.47 -7.01 13.34
N ASP A 234 -3.19 -6.32 14.24
CA ASP A 234 -3.47 -4.89 14.15
C ASP A 234 -2.17 -4.06 14.07
N MET A 235 -1.17 -4.36 14.90
CA MET A 235 0.14 -3.72 14.85
C MET A 235 0.84 -3.94 13.50
N GLN A 236 0.84 -5.18 12.98
CA GLN A 236 1.50 -5.50 11.73
C GLN A 236 0.82 -4.81 10.54
N LEU A 237 -0.51 -4.76 10.50
CA LEU A 237 -1.28 -4.09 9.44
C LEU A 237 -1.11 -2.57 9.52
N ALA A 238 -1.21 -1.99 10.71
CA ALA A 238 -1.01 -0.55 10.91
C ALA A 238 0.42 -0.14 10.53
N GLY A 239 1.44 -0.91 10.91
CA GLY A 239 2.84 -0.66 10.56
C GLY A 239 3.09 -0.78 9.05
N ALA A 240 2.53 -1.79 8.39
CA ALA A 240 2.61 -1.97 6.95
C ALA A 240 2.00 -0.76 6.20
N MET A 241 0.79 -0.36 6.61
CA MET A 241 0.09 0.79 6.02
C MET A 241 0.83 2.12 6.28
N MET A 242 1.29 2.35 7.53
CA MET A 242 2.04 3.56 7.91
C MET A 242 3.38 3.67 7.18
N SER A 243 3.95 2.57 6.70
CA SER A 243 5.21 2.55 5.95
C SER A 243 5.09 3.12 4.53
N ILE A 244 3.88 3.32 4.02
CA ILE A 244 3.62 3.87 2.69
C ILE A 244 3.93 5.38 2.71
N GLN A 245 4.60 5.86 1.66
CA GLN A 245 4.91 7.28 1.52
C GLN A 245 3.65 8.14 1.63
N ALA A 246 3.77 9.26 2.33
CA ALA A 246 2.71 10.23 2.60
C ALA A 246 1.56 9.77 3.51
N ILE A 247 1.51 8.54 3.99
CA ILE A 247 0.53 8.14 5.00
C ILE A 247 0.86 8.80 6.34
N LYS A 248 -0.15 9.37 7.00
CA LYS A 248 -0.05 10.13 8.25
C LYS A 248 -0.99 9.65 9.35
N GLY A 249 -1.95 8.80 9.02
CA GLY A 249 -2.87 8.20 9.97
C GLY A 249 -3.30 6.81 9.50
N VAL A 250 -3.51 5.90 10.44
CA VAL A 250 -4.03 4.55 10.20
C VAL A 250 -5.02 4.23 11.31
N GLU A 251 -6.16 3.64 10.92
CA GLU A 251 -7.21 3.17 11.82
C GLU A 251 -7.57 1.72 11.50
N ILE A 252 -8.00 0.98 12.50
CA ILE A 252 -8.58 -0.36 12.36
C ILE A 252 -10.05 -0.28 12.83
N GLY A 253 -10.98 -0.72 12.00
CA GLY A 253 -12.41 -0.60 12.29
C GLY A 253 -12.82 0.87 12.46
N ASP A 254 -13.58 1.19 13.51
CA ASP A 254 -14.03 2.55 13.80
C ASP A 254 -12.91 3.49 14.30
N GLY A 255 -11.72 2.93 14.61
CA GLY A 255 -10.52 3.72 14.88
C GLY A 255 -10.69 4.78 15.97
N PHE A 256 -10.50 6.06 15.63
CA PHE A 256 -10.62 7.15 16.60
C PHE A 256 -12.04 7.43 17.06
N ASP A 257 -13.06 6.95 16.32
CA ASP A 257 -14.46 7.15 16.72
C ASP A 257 -14.84 6.37 18.00
N TYR A 258 -14.07 5.35 18.35
CA TYR A 258 -14.22 4.65 19.64
C TYR A 258 -14.21 5.58 20.86
N ALA A 259 -13.49 6.71 20.77
CA ALA A 259 -13.39 7.67 21.85
C ALA A 259 -14.69 8.48 22.07
N ASN A 260 -15.60 8.47 21.12
CA ASN A 260 -16.81 9.29 21.12
C ASN A 260 -18.05 8.56 21.67
N HIS A 261 -17.93 7.25 21.96
CA HIS A 261 -19.06 6.40 22.31
C HIS A 261 -18.80 5.56 23.56
N PRO A 262 -19.83 5.22 24.34
CA PRO A 262 -19.70 4.27 25.45
C PRO A 262 -19.50 2.84 24.92
N GLY A 263 -18.79 2.00 25.67
CA GLY A 263 -18.46 0.63 25.26
C GLY A 263 -19.64 -0.25 24.89
N SER A 264 -20.81 -0.01 25.51
CA SER A 264 -22.06 -0.74 25.18
C SER A 264 -22.61 -0.48 23.77
N GLN A 265 -22.09 0.54 23.07
CA GLN A 265 -22.50 0.88 21.69
C GLN A 265 -21.46 0.44 20.64
N LEU A 266 -20.25 0.06 21.09
CA LEU A 266 -19.13 -0.20 20.19
C LEU A 266 -18.59 -1.63 20.24
N HIS A 267 -18.83 -2.38 21.32
CA HIS A 267 -18.40 -3.78 21.33
C HIS A 267 -19.36 -4.63 20.52
N ASP A 268 -18.81 -5.37 19.54
CA ASP A 268 -19.54 -6.22 18.64
C ASP A 268 -20.15 -7.41 19.40
N GLU A 269 -21.47 -7.42 19.60
CA GLU A 269 -22.18 -8.51 20.28
C GLU A 269 -22.10 -9.80 19.47
N MET A 270 -21.92 -10.94 20.16
CA MET A 270 -21.84 -12.26 19.55
C MET A 270 -23.14 -13.05 19.71
N PHE A 271 -23.54 -13.71 18.63
CA PHE A 271 -24.75 -14.53 18.56
C PHE A 271 -24.44 -15.88 17.91
N TYR A 272 -25.32 -16.84 18.10
CA TYR A 272 -25.26 -18.13 17.41
C TYR A 272 -26.24 -18.19 16.25
N ASN A 273 -25.78 -18.69 15.11
CA ASN A 273 -26.65 -19.18 14.03
C ASN A 273 -27.34 -20.50 14.43
N GLU A 274 -28.26 -20.99 13.59
CA GLU A 274 -28.92 -22.28 13.79
C GLU A 274 -27.94 -23.46 13.84
N ASP A 275 -26.87 -23.42 13.06
CA ASP A 275 -25.79 -24.40 13.01
C ASP A 275 -24.73 -24.25 14.11
N LYS A 276 -24.98 -23.34 15.10
CA LYS A 276 -24.06 -23.02 16.21
C LYS A 276 -22.79 -22.29 15.80
N THR A 277 -22.65 -21.83 14.58
CA THR A 277 -21.57 -20.90 14.21
C THR A 277 -21.84 -19.54 14.83
N VAL A 278 -20.78 -18.84 15.23
CA VAL A 278 -20.85 -17.50 15.81
C VAL A 278 -20.93 -16.45 14.71
N TYR A 279 -21.78 -15.45 14.88
CA TYR A 279 -21.83 -14.26 14.03
C TYR A 279 -21.94 -12.99 14.87
N ARG A 280 -21.60 -11.84 14.25
CA ARG A 280 -21.77 -10.50 14.80
C ARG A 280 -22.73 -9.68 13.94
N LYS A 281 -23.45 -8.75 14.56
CA LYS A 281 -24.36 -7.82 13.84
C LYS A 281 -23.65 -6.55 13.39
N THR A 282 -22.53 -6.24 14.03
CA THR A 282 -21.69 -5.07 13.77
C THR A 282 -20.25 -5.52 13.60
N ASN A 283 -19.39 -4.65 13.08
CA ASN A 283 -17.95 -4.92 12.93
C ASN A 283 -17.14 -3.66 13.28
N HIS A 284 -17.45 -3.06 14.42
CA HIS A 284 -16.74 -1.89 14.95
C HIS A 284 -15.25 -2.20 15.16
N ALA A 285 -14.94 -3.41 15.63
CA ALA A 285 -13.56 -3.89 15.81
C ALA A 285 -12.77 -4.01 14.50
N GLY A 286 -13.44 -3.90 13.34
CA GLY A 286 -12.78 -4.01 12.04
C GLY A 286 -12.09 -5.35 11.83
N GLY A 287 -12.73 -6.47 12.24
CA GLY A 287 -12.26 -7.83 12.04
C GLY A 287 -11.12 -8.30 12.95
N ILE A 288 -10.72 -7.50 13.95
CA ILE A 288 -9.58 -7.83 14.83
C ILE A 288 -9.95 -7.62 16.30
N GLU A 289 -9.82 -8.66 17.08
CA GLU A 289 -9.99 -8.64 18.54
C GLU A 289 -8.73 -9.20 19.23
N GLY A 290 -8.23 -8.47 20.22
CA GLY A 290 -7.04 -8.89 20.96
C GLY A 290 -5.78 -9.09 20.11
N GLY A 291 -5.68 -8.47 18.93
CA GLY A 291 -4.57 -8.65 17.99
C GLY A 291 -4.68 -9.90 17.10
N MET A 292 -5.85 -10.52 17.03
CA MET A 292 -6.15 -11.68 16.18
C MET A 292 -7.37 -11.42 15.31
N SER A 293 -7.40 -12.01 14.11
CA SER A 293 -8.59 -11.99 13.27
C SER A 293 -9.76 -12.73 13.94
N ASN A 294 -10.97 -12.17 13.83
CA ASN A 294 -12.18 -12.69 14.48
C ASN A 294 -13.18 -13.34 13.52
N GLY A 295 -12.84 -13.40 12.21
CA GLY A 295 -13.69 -13.98 11.16
C GLY A 295 -14.50 -12.96 10.36
N GLU A 296 -14.72 -11.77 10.91
CA GLU A 296 -15.33 -10.65 10.18
C GLU A 296 -14.33 -10.02 9.17
N PRO A 297 -14.80 -9.24 8.18
CA PRO A 297 -13.91 -8.50 7.29
C PRO A 297 -12.94 -7.60 8.08
N ILE A 298 -11.65 -7.67 7.75
CA ILE A 298 -10.68 -6.73 8.35
C ILE A 298 -10.76 -5.42 7.58
N ILE A 299 -10.94 -4.31 8.30
CA ILE A 299 -11.04 -2.96 7.75
C ILE A 299 -9.88 -2.11 8.25
N VAL A 300 -8.99 -1.71 7.34
CA VAL A 300 -7.85 -0.85 7.64
C VAL A 300 -8.01 0.45 6.86
N ARG A 301 -8.16 1.58 7.56
CA ARG A 301 -8.28 2.91 6.97
C ARG A 301 -6.96 3.64 7.04
N ALA A 302 -6.60 4.39 5.99
CA ALA A 302 -5.38 5.19 5.97
C ALA A 302 -5.63 6.59 5.42
N CYS A 303 -4.98 7.56 6.03
CA CYS A 303 -4.98 8.97 5.61
C CYS A 303 -3.66 9.33 4.95
N MET A 304 -3.75 9.75 3.69
CA MET A 304 -2.64 10.27 2.90
C MET A 304 -2.65 11.81 2.94
N LYS A 305 -1.53 12.43 3.35
CA LYS A 305 -1.36 13.89 3.24
C LYS A 305 -1.28 14.33 1.77
N PRO A 306 -1.56 15.62 1.46
CA PRO A 306 -1.26 16.20 0.16
C PRO A 306 0.20 15.99 -0.24
N ILE A 307 0.46 15.90 -1.54
CA ILE A 307 1.81 15.74 -2.08
C ILE A 307 2.60 17.03 -1.85
N PRO A 308 3.83 16.97 -1.31
CA PRO A 308 4.57 18.17 -0.90
C PRO A 308 5.20 18.97 -2.04
N THR A 309 5.09 18.50 -3.28
CA THR A 309 5.58 19.21 -4.46
C THR A 309 4.43 20.00 -5.09
N LEU A 310 4.46 21.33 -4.93
CA LEU A 310 3.41 22.23 -5.40
C LEU A 310 3.90 23.01 -6.63
N MET A 311 3.01 23.29 -7.57
CA MET A 311 3.30 24.21 -8.70
C MET A 311 3.34 25.66 -8.22
N THR A 312 2.64 25.99 -7.11
CA THR A 312 2.81 27.22 -6.34
C THR A 312 3.70 26.92 -5.14
N PRO A 313 5.04 27.04 -5.24
CA PRO A 313 5.96 26.51 -4.25
C PRO A 313 5.90 27.30 -2.94
N LEU A 314 6.05 26.60 -1.82
CA LEU A 314 6.12 27.17 -0.49
C LEU A 314 7.51 27.76 -0.21
N HIS A 315 7.59 28.64 0.80
CA HIS A 315 8.86 29.08 1.35
C HIS A 315 9.68 27.90 1.88
N SER A 316 10.97 27.93 1.64
CA SER A 316 11.93 26.89 1.99
C SER A 316 13.34 27.48 2.19
N ILE A 317 14.32 26.60 2.24
CA ILE A 317 15.74 26.95 2.41
C ILE A 317 16.59 26.27 1.33
N ASP A 318 17.63 26.96 0.94
CA ASP A 318 18.73 26.39 0.17
C ASP A 318 19.82 25.90 1.15
N ILE A 319 20.18 24.60 1.07
CA ILE A 319 21.08 23.96 2.02
C ILE A 319 22.55 24.37 1.82
N GLU A 320 22.93 24.87 0.66
CA GLU A 320 24.29 25.29 0.31
C GLU A 320 24.49 26.77 0.66
N SER A 321 23.70 27.66 0.08
CA SER A 321 23.80 29.12 0.29
C SER A 321 23.30 29.55 1.67
N LYS A 322 22.53 28.76 2.38
CA LYS A 322 21.89 29.09 3.67
C LYS A 322 20.88 30.24 3.58
N GLN A 323 20.33 30.49 2.39
CA GLN A 323 19.33 31.50 2.15
C GLN A 323 17.91 30.92 2.19
N GLU A 324 16.94 31.76 2.54
CA GLU A 324 15.53 31.48 2.32
C GLU A 324 15.23 31.58 0.82
N VAL A 325 14.55 30.54 0.30
CA VAL A 325 14.20 30.40 -1.12
C VAL A 325 12.80 29.81 -1.25
N LEU A 326 12.29 29.73 -2.47
CA LEU A 326 11.13 28.92 -2.77
C LEU A 326 11.56 27.45 -2.97
N ALA A 327 10.72 26.53 -2.55
CA ALA A 327 10.94 25.09 -2.73
C ALA A 327 11.17 24.73 -4.20
N CYS A 328 11.97 23.71 -4.47
CA CYS A 328 12.18 23.23 -5.83
C CYS A 328 10.87 22.68 -6.42
N LYS A 329 10.67 22.90 -7.73
CA LYS A 329 9.56 22.35 -8.50
C LYS A 329 10.01 21.06 -9.16
N GLU A 330 9.20 20.02 -9.00
CA GLU A 330 9.35 18.75 -9.71
C GLU A 330 8.00 18.39 -10.33
N ARG A 331 7.99 17.57 -11.36
CA ARG A 331 6.74 17.02 -11.91
C ARG A 331 6.04 16.19 -10.83
N SER A 332 4.79 16.48 -10.57
CA SER A 332 4.01 15.87 -9.49
C SER A 332 2.58 15.60 -9.90
N ASP A 333 1.94 14.69 -9.18
CA ASP A 333 0.50 14.47 -9.22
C ASP A 333 -0.22 15.58 -8.43
N VAL A 334 -1.45 15.91 -8.79
CA VAL A 334 -2.35 16.73 -7.96
C VAL A 334 -2.95 15.92 -6.83
N CYS A 335 -3.27 14.65 -7.10
CA CYS A 335 -3.80 13.70 -6.14
C CYS A 335 -3.30 12.28 -6.47
N ALA A 336 -2.89 11.52 -5.45
CA ALA A 336 -2.42 10.15 -5.59
C ALA A 336 -3.13 9.16 -4.64
N VAL A 337 -4.28 9.54 -4.05
CA VAL A 337 -5.01 8.74 -3.05
C VAL A 337 -5.47 7.41 -3.64
N GLN A 338 -5.96 7.41 -4.88
CA GLN A 338 -6.35 6.18 -5.59
C GLN A 338 -5.15 5.22 -5.74
N ALA A 339 -3.99 5.72 -6.20
CA ALA A 339 -2.79 4.89 -6.29
C ALA A 339 -2.33 4.37 -4.92
N ALA A 340 -2.43 5.19 -3.89
CA ALA A 340 -2.11 4.81 -2.52
C ALA A 340 -3.02 3.70 -2.00
N SER A 341 -4.30 3.65 -2.40
CA SER A 341 -5.20 2.54 -2.04
C SER A 341 -4.73 1.20 -2.62
N VAL A 342 -4.24 1.18 -3.85
CA VAL A 342 -3.66 -0.04 -4.48
C VAL A 342 -2.34 -0.44 -3.81
N VAL A 343 -1.50 0.53 -3.44
CA VAL A 343 -0.30 0.25 -2.63
C VAL A 343 -0.68 -0.29 -1.25
N GLY A 344 -1.77 0.23 -0.65
CA GLY A 344 -2.34 -0.27 0.59
C GLY A 344 -2.75 -1.74 0.49
N GLU A 345 -3.47 -2.14 -0.56
CA GLU A 345 -3.79 -3.56 -0.81
C GLU A 345 -2.51 -4.43 -0.83
N ALA A 346 -1.47 -3.97 -1.53
CA ALA A 346 -0.21 -4.69 -1.63
C ALA A 346 0.49 -4.85 -0.27
N MET A 347 0.56 -3.78 0.53
CA MET A 347 1.20 -3.80 1.84
C MET A 347 0.42 -4.65 2.86
N ILE A 348 -0.91 -4.61 2.81
CA ILE A 348 -1.78 -5.48 3.62
C ILE A 348 -1.61 -6.94 3.17
N ALA A 349 -1.55 -7.23 1.87
CA ALA A 349 -1.28 -8.57 1.37
C ALA A 349 0.04 -9.14 1.90
N LEU A 350 1.11 -8.35 1.87
CA LEU A 350 2.42 -8.75 2.40
C LEU A 350 2.39 -9.05 3.91
N ALA A 351 1.71 -8.20 4.70
CA ALA A 351 1.59 -8.37 6.14
C ALA A 351 0.75 -9.60 6.50
N ILE A 352 -0.39 -9.82 5.83
CA ILE A 352 -1.25 -10.99 6.06
C ILE A 352 -0.55 -12.27 5.60
N THR A 353 0.14 -12.26 4.46
CA THR A 353 0.93 -13.42 3.99
C THR A 353 1.93 -13.85 5.06
N LYS A 354 2.64 -12.91 5.68
CA LYS A 354 3.54 -13.22 6.80
C LYS A 354 2.81 -13.90 7.96
N ALA A 355 1.67 -13.36 8.39
CA ALA A 355 0.89 -13.92 9.50
C ALA A 355 0.31 -15.31 9.17
N MET A 356 -0.12 -15.53 7.91
CA MET A 356 -0.61 -16.82 7.44
C MET A 356 0.50 -17.87 7.39
N ILE A 357 1.66 -17.53 6.86
CA ILE A 357 2.85 -18.40 6.81
C ILE A 357 3.34 -18.73 8.22
N ASP A 358 3.40 -17.76 9.13
CA ASP A 358 3.79 -17.97 10.53
C ASP A 358 2.83 -18.98 11.23
N LYS A 359 1.56 -19.05 10.82
CA LYS A 359 0.54 -19.93 11.41
C LYS A 359 0.44 -21.29 10.71
N PHE A 360 0.49 -21.34 9.38
CA PHE A 360 0.14 -22.52 8.59
C PHE A 360 1.32 -23.18 7.90
N GLY A 361 2.52 -22.61 7.98
CA GLY A 361 3.75 -23.15 7.36
C GLY A 361 4.10 -22.48 6.03
N SER A 362 5.27 -22.83 5.48
CA SER A 362 5.86 -22.12 4.35
C SER A 362 6.60 -23.00 3.34
N ASP A 363 6.68 -24.30 3.51
CA ASP A 363 7.53 -25.14 2.63
C ASP A 363 6.85 -25.40 1.29
N CYS A 364 5.62 -25.87 1.29
CA CYS A 364 4.85 -26.07 0.07
C CYS A 364 3.36 -25.74 0.24
N MET A 365 2.70 -25.39 -0.87
CA MET A 365 1.27 -25.04 -0.87
C MET A 365 0.36 -26.17 -0.41
N VAL A 366 0.74 -27.42 -0.67
CA VAL A 366 -0.06 -28.59 -0.26
C VAL A 366 -0.19 -28.64 1.27
N ASP A 367 0.91 -28.49 1.98
CA ASP A 367 0.94 -28.50 3.44
C ASP A 367 0.20 -27.28 4.03
N VAL A 368 0.41 -26.09 3.46
CA VAL A 368 -0.28 -24.87 3.90
C VAL A 368 -1.79 -25.02 3.79
N LEU A 369 -2.29 -25.52 2.66
CA LEU A 369 -3.72 -25.67 2.42
C LEU A 369 -4.32 -26.78 3.31
N GLN A 370 -3.59 -27.89 3.51
CA GLN A 370 -4.03 -28.97 4.41
C GLN A 370 -4.10 -28.48 5.88
N ASN A 371 -3.09 -27.72 6.32
CA ASN A 371 -3.06 -27.16 7.67
C ASN A 371 -4.20 -26.16 7.88
N LEU A 372 -4.46 -25.30 6.89
CA LEU A 372 -5.57 -24.35 6.91
C LEU A 372 -6.92 -25.06 6.97
N GLN A 373 -7.13 -26.10 6.13
CA GLN A 373 -8.35 -26.87 6.12
C GLN A 373 -8.58 -27.56 7.49
N THR A 374 -7.59 -28.28 8.00
CA THR A 374 -7.65 -28.95 9.30
C THR A 374 -7.95 -27.99 10.44
N TYR A 375 -7.33 -26.80 10.40
CA TYR A 375 -7.59 -25.74 11.36
C TYR A 375 -9.04 -25.25 11.30
N ASN A 376 -9.54 -24.95 10.09
CA ASN A 376 -10.91 -24.48 9.90
C ASN A 376 -11.95 -25.50 10.31
N GLU A 377 -11.72 -26.79 10.06
CA GLU A 377 -12.59 -27.89 10.53
C GLU A 377 -12.64 -27.93 12.06
N ARG A 378 -11.49 -27.82 12.72
CA ARG A 378 -11.39 -27.86 14.19
C ARG A 378 -12.11 -26.69 14.87
N ILE A 379 -12.11 -25.49 14.29
CA ILE A 379 -12.73 -24.32 14.91
C ILE A 379 -14.23 -24.19 14.64
N LYS A 380 -14.79 -24.99 13.72
CA LYS A 380 -16.25 -25.08 13.48
C LYS A 380 -17.00 -25.89 14.52
N GLY A 381 -16.31 -26.75 15.24
CA GLY A 381 -16.89 -27.62 16.29
C GLY A 381 -16.64 -27.04 17.66
#